data_e81478dbcc866e1131b15474a0c35e7a
#
_entry.id   e81478dbcc866e1131b15474a0c35e7a
#
_cell.length_a   1.000
_cell.length_b   1.000
_cell.length_c   1.000
_cell.angle_alpha   90.00
_cell.angle_beta   90.00
_cell.angle_gamma   90.00
#
_symmetry.space_group_name_H-M   'P 1'
#
loop_
_entity.id
_entity.type
_entity.pdbx_description
1 polymer ?
#
loop_
_entity_poly.entity_id
_entity_poly.type
_entity_poly.pdbx_seq_one_letter_code
_entity_poly.pdbx_strand_id
1 'polypeptide(L)'
;YLIDQYLSESNVTKACAILSRNTKIIKDDYLSKFNLYCLINNDQTEEAQLVLDLKKELGFKDEYFEKKLDYLFGYTKKPDTVISENTILDFHLAHKSNPKFIFEPNKNTNRLIWKYLATSNLLYNIEEIDITELDKISLIEKATNDKNYSEDDLFSIYKRFQFNISQLLNAEDSYKALSSVEARALIYQRILLESDTNSKLKLLKILKNLFIKDNYPNAFDIELKNFLRNIDPAEVPSNFTTFYLNNLENKDQMTKNIKFNKDILHQSKLVNYFNGDFSKSKIEKDLNNFLKKVKKNKKYIISKKISS
;
A
#
# COMPACT_ATOMS: atom_id res chain seq x y z
N TYR A 1 8.47 11.83 -13.95
CA TYR A 1 8.89 10.53 -13.39
C TYR A 1 8.20 10.19 -12.07
N LEU A 2 8.21 11.07 -11.05
CA LEU A 2 7.52 10.81 -9.77
C LEU A 2 5.99 10.84 -9.91
N ILE A 3 5.47 11.76 -10.71
CA ILE A 3 4.04 11.85 -11.07
C ILE A 3 3.61 10.55 -11.72
N ASP A 4 4.35 10.07 -12.73
CA ASP A 4 4.03 8.84 -13.46
C ASP A 4 4.03 7.62 -12.54
N GLN A 5 4.95 7.59 -11.58
CA GLN A 5 4.99 6.52 -10.59
C GLN A 5 3.72 6.51 -9.72
N TYR A 6 3.27 7.66 -9.21
CA TYR A 6 2.03 7.73 -8.44
C TYR A 6 0.79 7.44 -9.30
N LEU A 7 0.77 7.87 -10.56
CA LEU A 7 -0.29 7.51 -11.50
C LEU A 7 -0.33 6.00 -11.71
N SER A 8 0.82 5.35 -11.93
CA SER A 8 0.87 3.88 -12.06
C SER A 8 0.42 3.13 -10.81
N GLU A 9 0.41 3.77 -9.67
CA GLU A 9 -0.10 3.25 -8.39
C GLU A 9 -1.56 3.63 -8.12
N SER A 10 -2.28 4.16 -9.10
CA SER A 10 -3.65 4.71 -8.95
C SER A 10 -3.76 5.79 -7.86
N ASN A 11 -2.64 6.40 -7.48
CA ASN A 11 -2.59 7.40 -6.42
C ASN A 11 -2.61 8.82 -6.98
N VAL A 12 -3.73 9.15 -7.65
CA VAL A 12 -3.93 10.45 -8.33
C VAL A 12 -3.82 11.61 -7.36
N THR A 13 -4.35 11.48 -6.15
CA THR A 13 -4.31 12.54 -5.13
C THR A 13 -2.86 12.93 -4.78
N LYS A 14 -1.98 11.96 -4.57
CA LYS A 14 -0.55 12.25 -4.33
C LYS A 14 0.14 12.83 -5.55
N ALA A 15 -0.18 12.32 -6.74
CA ALA A 15 0.35 12.85 -7.98
C ALA A 15 -0.01 14.33 -8.14
N CYS A 16 -1.28 14.70 -7.97
CA CYS A 16 -1.75 16.09 -8.06
C CYS A 16 -1.17 17.00 -6.97
N ALA A 17 -0.94 16.49 -5.76
CA ALA A 17 -0.32 17.26 -4.69
C ALA A 17 1.14 17.67 -5.00
N ILE A 18 1.85 16.95 -5.87
CA ILE A 18 3.18 17.35 -6.34
C ILE A 18 3.08 18.60 -7.21
N LEU A 19 2.09 18.66 -8.10
CA LEU A 19 1.91 19.79 -9.01
C LEU A 19 1.57 21.07 -8.23
N SER A 20 0.68 20.99 -7.25
CA SER A 20 0.27 22.15 -6.44
C SER A 20 1.41 22.81 -5.67
N ARG A 21 2.46 22.04 -5.35
CA ARG A 21 3.69 22.54 -4.68
C ARG A 21 4.69 23.16 -5.63
N ASN A 22 4.53 22.97 -6.95
CA ASN A 22 5.51 23.33 -7.97
C ASN A 22 4.92 24.22 -9.08
N THR A 23 4.16 25.25 -8.72
CA THR A 23 3.40 26.14 -9.62
C THR A 23 4.22 26.87 -10.69
N LYS A 24 5.55 26.84 -10.65
CA LYS A 24 6.43 27.54 -11.62
C LYS A 24 6.68 26.77 -12.93
N ILE A 25 6.18 25.54 -13.10
CA ILE A 25 6.59 24.62 -14.17
C ILE A 25 5.55 24.51 -15.32
N ILE A 26 4.59 25.45 -15.44
CA ILE A 26 3.44 25.33 -16.38
C ILE A 26 3.81 25.59 -17.86
N LYS A 27 5.08 25.58 -18.22
CA LYS A 27 5.50 25.67 -19.65
C LYS A 27 5.64 24.30 -20.34
N ASP A 28 5.65 23.22 -19.58
CA ASP A 28 5.73 21.87 -20.09
C ASP A 28 4.35 21.37 -20.51
N ASP A 29 4.24 20.82 -21.72
CA ASP A 29 2.98 20.35 -22.30
C ASP A 29 2.38 19.20 -21.48
N TYR A 30 3.20 18.25 -21.03
CA TYR A 30 2.79 17.15 -20.20
C TYR A 30 2.24 17.62 -18.84
N LEU A 31 2.95 18.52 -18.17
CA LEU A 31 2.49 19.08 -16.89
C LEU A 31 1.22 19.92 -17.05
N SER A 32 1.04 20.53 -18.20
CA SER A 32 -0.19 21.25 -18.55
C SER A 32 -1.40 20.32 -18.68
N LYS A 33 -1.24 19.22 -19.39
CA LYS A 33 -2.26 18.15 -19.49
C LYS A 33 -2.55 17.55 -18.12
N PHE A 34 -1.50 17.28 -17.35
CA PHE A 34 -1.64 16.74 -16.01
C PHE A 34 -2.37 17.69 -15.06
N ASN A 35 -2.16 19.01 -15.19
CA ASN A 35 -2.94 19.99 -14.41
C ASN A 35 -4.43 19.92 -14.73
N LEU A 36 -4.80 19.88 -16.02
CA LEU A 36 -6.18 19.68 -16.43
C LEU A 36 -6.79 18.39 -15.87
N TYR A 37 -6.04 17.30 -15.93
CA TYR A 37 -6.45 16.03 -15.35
C TYR A 37 -6.69 16.13 -13.85
N CYS A 38 -5.83 16.85 -13.11
CA CYS A 38 -5.99 17.07 -11.67
C CYS A 38 -7.23 17.90 -11.33
N LEU A 39 -7.53 18.95 -12.10
CA LEU A 39 -8.74 19.76 -11.91
C LEU A 39 -10.00 18.89 -12.09
N ILE A 40 -10.05 18.09 -13.15
CA ILE A 40 -11.17 17.17 -13.41
C ILE A 40 -11.30 16.11 -12.30
N ASN A 41 -10.17 15.62 -11.78
CA ASN A 41 -10.19 14.61 -10.73
C ASN A 41 -10.61 15.17 -9.36
N ASN A 42 -10.51 16.48 -9.19
CA ASN A 42 -10.97 17.21 -8.01
C ASN A 42 -12.37 17.82 -8.19
N ASP A 43 -13.12 17.40 -9.21
CA ASP A 43 -14.46 17.91 -9.56
C ASP A 43 -14.52 19.41 -9.89
N GLN A 44 -13.37 20.01 -10.26
CA GLN A 44 -13.22 21.40 -10.68
C GLN A 44 -13.39 21.55 -12.19
N THR A 45 -14.51 21.07 -12.71
CA THR A 45 -14.76 20.95 -14.16
C THR A 45 -14.80 22.31 -14.86
N GLU A 46 -15.42 23.33 -14.25
CA GLU A 46 -15.49 24.68 -14.82
C GLU A 46 -14.11 25.33 -14.93
N GLU A 47 -13.26 25.18 -13.91
CA GLU A 47 -11.88 25.68 -13.94
C GLU A 47 -11.06 24.94 -15.02
N ALA A 48 -11.26 23.63 -15.15
CA ALA A 48 -10.58 22.84 -16.17
C ALA A 48 -10.96 23.29 -17.60
N GLN A 49 -12.23 23.64 -17.84
CA GLN A 49 -12.70 24.18 -19.13
C GLN A 49 -12.03 25.51 -19.43
N LEU A 50 -12.03 26.45 -18.50
CA LEU A 50 -11.36 27.75 -18.67
C LEU A 50 -9.87 27.61 -18.98
N VAL A 51 -9.19 26.71 -18.26
CA VAL A 51 -7.75 26.43 -18.49
C VAL A 51 -7.53 25.81 -19.87
N LEU A 52 -8.41 24.93 -20.33
CA LEU A 52 -8.32 24.33 -21.67
C LEU A 52 -8.53 25.37 -22.77
N ASP A 53 -9.53 26.24 -22.62
CA ASP A 53 -9.83 27.30 -23.61
C ASP A 53 -8.66 28.28 -23.74
N LEU A 54 -8.10 28.75 -22.64
CA LEU A 54 -6.91 29.59 -22.63
C LEU A 54 -5.72 28.90 -23.31
N LYS A 55 -5.56 27.60 -23.10
CA LYS A 55 -4.48 26.84 -23.74
C LYS A 55 -4.70 26.68 -25.24
N LYS A 56 -5.91 26.48 -25.70
CA LYS A 56 -6.26 26.44 -27.13
C LYS A 56 -5.94 27.78 -27.81
N GLU A 57 -6.24 28.90 -27.16
CA GLU A 57 -5.86 30.23 -27.63
C GLU A 57 -4.34 30.41 -27.76
N LEU A 58 -3.57 29.77 -26.87
CA LEU A 58 -2.10 29.75 -26.87
C LEU A 58 -1.50 28.71 -27.84
N GLY A 59 -2.34 28.03 -28.63
CA GLY A 59 -1.90 27.10 -29.65
C GLY A 59 -1.77 25.62 -29.20
N PHE A 60 -2.28 25.25 -28.03
CA PHE A 60 -2.37 23.85 -27.62
C PHE A 60 -3.25 23.06 -28.59
N LYS A 61 -2.75 21.94 -29.09
CA LYS A 61 -3.44 21.04 -30.00
C LYS A 61 -3.09 19.61 -29.65
N ASP A 62 -4.00 18.90 -29.01
CA ASP A 62 -3.92 17.47 -28.76
C ASP A 62 -5.29 16.86 -28.96
N GLU A 63 -5.55 16.35 -30.15
CA GLU A 63 -6.84 15.80 -30.57
C GLU A 63 -7.27 14.62 -29.68
N TYR A 64 -6.32 13.77 -29.26
CA TYR A 64 -6.62 12.66 -28.36
C TYR A 64 -7.12 13.16 -27.00
N PHE A 65 -6.38 14.08 -26.43
CA PHE A 65 -6.67 14.63 -25.10
C PHE A 65 -7.99 15.41 -25.12
N GLU A 66 -8.20 16.25 -26.13
CA GLU A 66 -9.40 17.06 -26.31
C GLU A 66 -10.66 16.20 -26.42
N LYS A 67 -10.68 15.15 -27.25
CA LYS A 67 -11.82 14.24 -27.40
C LYS A 67 -12.23 13.57 -26.07
N LYS A 68 -11.25 13.22 -25.25
CA LYS A 68 -11.52 12.65 -23.91
C LYS A 68 -12.15 13.68 -22.99
N LEU A 69 -11.65 14.92 -23.02
CA LEU A 69 -12.18 16.02 -22.22
C LEU A 69 -13.58 16.42 -22.66
N ASP A 70 -13.88 16.45 -23.94
CA ASP A 70 -15.20 16.77 -24.46
C ASP A 70 -16.28 15.83 -23.89
N TYR A 71 -15.96 14.55 -23.73
CA TYR A 71 -16.86 13.61 -23.06
C TYR A 71 -16.96 13.89 -21.55
N LEU A 72 -15.86 14.14 -20.87
CA LEU A 72 -15.85 14.40 -19.42
C LEU A 72 -16.53 15.74 -19.07
N PHE A 73 -16.50 16.71 -19.97
CA PHE A 73 -17.22 17.99 -19.83
C PHE A 73 -18.68 17.90 -20.26
N GLY A 74 -19.13 16.76 -20.81
CA GLY A 74 -20.51 16.57 -21.24
C GLY A 74 -20.84 17.19 -22.59
N TYR A 75 -19.85 17.66 -23.38
CA TYR A 75 -20.05 18.18 -24.73
C TYR A 75 -20.44 17.09 -25.73
N THR A 76 -20.01 15.86 -25.48
CA THR A 76 -20.38 14.70 -26.27
C THR A 76 -21.04 13.63 -25.40
N LYS A 77 -22.04 12.92 -25.93
CA LYS A 77 -22.71 11.81 -25.25
C LYS A 77 -22.01 10.47 -25.44
N LYS A 78 -21.17 10.37 -26.43
CA LYS A 78 -20.47 9.13 -26.78
C LYS A 78 -18.99 9.24 -26.39
N PRO A 79 -18.48 8.33 -25.53
CA PRO A 79 -17.08 8.33 -25.19
C PRO A 79 -16.22 7.98 -26.40
N ASP A 80 -15.04 8.59 -26.49
CA ASP A 80 -14.01 8.14 -27.42
C ASP A 80 -13.32 6.90 -26.83
N THR A 81 -13.35 5.80 -27.59
CA THR A 81 -12.85 4.49 -27.17
C THR A 81 -11.38 4.26 -27.51
N VAL A 82 -10.70 5.20 -28.19
CA VAL A 82 -9.29 5.09 -28.52
C VAL A 82 -8.47 5.08 -27.22
N ILE A 83 -7.53 4.15 -27.09
CA ILE A 83 -6.63 4.04 -25.95
C ILE A 83 -5.21 4.32 -26.45
N SER A 84 -4.54 5.28 -25.81
CA SER A 84 -3.12 5.60 -26.05
C SER A 84 -2.25 5.07 -24.92
N GLU A 85 -1.17 4.39 -25.28
CA GLU A 85 -0.12 3.92 -24.37
C GLU A 85 1.10 4.84 -24.36
N ASN A 86 1.03 6.01 -25.01
CA ASN A 86 2.17 6.93 -25.13
C ASN A 86 2.65 7.42 -23.76
N THR A 87 1.69 7.79 -22.89
CA THR A 87 1.98 8.17 -21.51
C THR A 87 1.00 7.49 -20.56
N ILE A 88 1.41 7.33 -19.30
CA ILE A 88 0.52 6.84 -18.26
C ILE A 88 -0.67 7.79 -18.02
N LEU A 89 -0.49 9.09 -18.24
CA LEU A 89 -1.55 10.09 -18.16
C LEU A 89 -2.62 9.88 -19.25
N ASP A 90 -2.20 9.65 -20.50
CA ASP A 90 -3.12 9.36 -21.60
C ASP A 90 -3.94 8.11 -21.30
N PHE A 91 -3.31 7.10 -20.76
CA PHE A 91 -3.95 5.85 -20.38
C PHE A 91 -4.97 6.03 -19.23
N HIS A 92 -4.62 6.80 -18.21
CA HIS A 92 -5.54 7.18 -17.13
C HIS A 92 -6.75 7.95 -17.65
N LEU A 93 -6.53 8.89 -18.56
CA LEU A 93 -7.59 9.68 -19.16
C LEU A 93 -8.54 8.80 -20.00
N ALA A 94 -8.01 7.83 -20.76
CA ALA A 94 -8.79 6.85 -21.48
C ALA A 94 -9.69 6.04 -20.55
N HIS A 95 -9.14 5.54 -19.45
CA HIS A 95 -9.89 4.78 -18.45
C HIS A 95 -11.00 5.64 -17.81
N LYS A 96 -10.69 6.87 -17.40
CA LYS A 96 -11.64 7.79 -16.76
C LYS A 96 -12.78 8.21 -17.71
N SER A 97 -12.48 8.40 -19.00
CA SER A 97 -13.45 8.84 -20.01
C SER A 97 -14.26 7.70 -20.65
N ASN A 98 -13.95 6.45 -20.39
CA ASN A 98 -14.63 5.31 -21.00
C ASN A 98 -15.25 4.38 -19.93
N PRO A 99 -16.56 4.42 -19.72
CA PRO A 99 -17.24 3.55 -18.74
C PRO A 99 -17.14 2.05 -19.04
N LYS A 100 -16.79 1.69 -20.29
CA LYS A 100 -16.61 0.31 -20.75
C LYS A 100 -15.15 0.08 -21.13
N PHE A 101 -14.22 0.57 -20.31
CA PHE A 101 -12.81 0.42 -20.56
C PHE A 101 -12.39 -1.05 -20.48
N ILE A 102 -11.86 -1.57 -21.57
CA ILE A 102 -11.24 -2.89 -21.67
C ILE A 102 -9.89 -2.70 -22.36
N PHE A 103 -8.85 -3.25 -21.78
CA PHE A 103 -7.51 -3.20 -22.34
C PHE A 103 -6.81 -4.53 -22.06
N GLU A 104 -6.28 -5.15 -23.11
CA GLU A 104 -5.49 -6.38 -23.04
C GLU A 104 -4.01 -6.02 -23.23
N PRO A 105 -3.21 -6.01 -22.15
CA PRO A 105 -1.80 -5.69 -22.26
C PRO A 105 -1.01 -6.83 -22.91
N ASN A 106 0.11 -6.49 -23.53
CA ASN A 106 1.01 -7.44 -24.19
C ASN A 106 2.46 -7.13 -23.78
N LYS A 107 3.43 -7.95 -24.21
CA LYS A 107 4.86 -7.82 -23.87
C LYS A 107 5.49 -6.45 -24.18
N ASN A 108 4.91 -5.68 -25.10
CA ASN A 108 5.41 -4.35 -25.47
C ASN A 108 4.73 -3.22 -24.67
N THR A 109 3.67 -3.54 -23.91
CA THR A 109 2.97 -2.56 -23.08
C THR A 109 3.90 -1.98 -22.02
N ASN A 110 3.84 -0.67 -21.82
CA ASN A 110 4.68 0.04 -20.87
C ASN A 110 4.52 -0.51 -19.45
N ARG A 111 5.63 -0.68 -18.75
CA ARG A 111 5.67 -1.21 -17.36
C ARG A 111 4.83 -0.41 -16.36
N LEU A 112 4.70 0.91 -16.55
CA LEU A 112 3.84 1.75 -15.73
C LEU A 112 2.35 1.45 -15.96
N ILE A 113 1.96 1.14 -17.19
CA ILE A 113 0.60 0.73 -17.55
C ILE A 113 0.29 -0.63 -16.92
N TRP A 114 1.22 -1.58 -16.99
CA TRP A 114 1.07 -2.86 -16.30
C TRP A 114 0.81 -2.68 -14.81
N LYS A 115 1.61 -1.82 -14.17
CA LYS A 115 1.46 -1.53 -12.76
C LYS A 115 0.11 -0.90 -12.44
N TYR A 116 -0.36 0.01 -13.30
CA TYR A 116 -1.68 0.63 -13.16
C TYR A 116 -2.82 -0.38 -13.30
N LEU A 117 -2.76 -1.26 -14.29
CA LEU A 117 -3.76 -2.30 -14.50
C LEU A 117 -3.87 -3.22 -13.28
N ALA A 118 -2.74 -3.62 -12.69
CA ALA A 118 -2.70 -4.44 -11.49
C ALA A 118 -3.33 -3.71 -10.28
N THR A 119 -3.02 -2.41 -10.08
CA THR A 119 -3.54 -1.63 -8.95
C THR A 119 -5.00 -1.24 -9.09
N SER A 120 -5.50 -1.15 -10.31
CA SER A 120 -6.87 -0.73 -10.62
C SER A 120 -7.83 -1.90 -10.85
N ASN A 121 -7.38 -3.13 -10.59
CA ASN A 121 -8.16 -4.36 -10.81
C ASN A 121 -8.68 -4.51 -12.26
N LEU A 122 -7.86 -4.12 -13.23
CA LEU A 122 -8.18 -4.17 -14.65
C LEU A 122 -7.47 -5.33 -15.37
N LEU A 123 -6.72 -6.16 -14.65
CA LEU A 123 -6.11 -7.37 -15.20
C LEU A 123 -7.10 -8.52 -15.12
N TYR A 124 -7.65 -8.87 -16.25
CA TYR A 124 -8.41 -10.10 -16.45
C TYR A 124 -7.45 -11.18 -16.94
N ASN A 125 -7.49 -12.39 -16.36
CA ASN A 125 -6.69 -13.55 -16.79
C ASN A 125 -5.16 -13.27 -16.79
N ILE A 126 -4.63 -12.77 -15.68
CA ILE A 126 -3.20 -12.44 -15.54
C ILE A 126 -2.28 -13.63 -15.91
N GLU A 127 -2.77 -14.86 -15.79
CA GLU A 127 -2.03 -16.09 -16.12
C GLU A 127 -1.80 -16.26 -17.63
N GLU A 128 -2.66 -15.69 -18.48
CA GLU A 128 -2.60 -15.81 -19.94
C GLU A 128 -1.72 -14.74 -20.61
N ILE A 129 -1.20 -13.78 -19.82
CA ILE A 129 -0.47 -12.65 -20.35
C ILE A 129 0.95 -13.06 -20.78
N ASP A 130 1.38 -12.61 -21.96
CA ASP A 130 2.71 -12.90 -22.54
C ASP A 130 3.81 -12.00 -21.95
N ILE A 131 4.17 -12.24 -20.69
CA ILE A 131 5.31 -11.65 -19.99
C ILE A 131 6.08 -12.73 -19.23
N THR A 132 7.27 -12.39 -18.71
CA THR A 132 8.03 -13.35 -17.91
C THR A 132 7.26 -13.77 -16.65
N GLU A 133 7.46 -15.00 -16.20
CA GLU A 133 6.78 -15.53 -15.01
C GLU A 133 7.08 -14.68 -13.75
N LEU A 134 8.31 -14.23 -13.61
CA LEU A 134 8.69 -13.35 -12.48
C LEU A 134 7.99 -11.98 -12.55
N ASP A 135 7.81 -11.42 -13.74
CA ASP A 135 7.07 -10.17 -13.92
C ASP A 135 5.58 -10.35 -13.61
N LYS A 136 4.96 -11.47 -14.02
CA LYS A 136 3.57 -11.82 -13.64
C LYS A 136 3.41 -11.85 -12.13
N ILE A 137 4.30 -12.58 -11.45
CA ILE A 137 4.22 -12.73 -9.99
C ILE A 137 4.43 -11.38 -9.30
N SER A 138 5.33 -10.53 -9.79
CA SER A 138 5.50 -9.17 -9.27
C SER A 138 4.24 -8.33 -9.39
N LEU A 139 3.47 -8.49 -10.48
CA LEU A 139 2.17 -7.83 -10.65
C LEU A 139 1.10 -8.40 -9.71
N ILE A 140 1.10 -9.71 -9.52
CA ILE A 140 0.21 -10.39 -8.56
C ILE A 140 0.50 -9.91 -7.14
N GLU A 141 1.77 -9.82 -6.74
CA GLU A 141 2.17 -9.25 -5.44
C GLU A 141 1.62 -7.84 -5.23
N LYS A 142 1.73 -7.01 -6.27
CA LYS A 142 1.18 -5.65 -6.24
C LYS A 142 -0.33 -5.65 -6.13
N ALA A 143 -1.03 -6.46 -6.94
CA ALA A 143 -2.47 -6.60 -6.87
C ALA A 143 -2.94 -7.14 -5.50
N THR A 144 -2.20 -8.07 -4.91
CA THR A 144 -2.46 -8.60 -3.55
C THR A 144 -2.29 -7.51 -2.50
N ASN A 145 -1.23 -6.70 -2.59
CA ASN A 145 -1.04 -5.56 -1.68
C ASN A 145 -2.20 -4.58 -1.73
N ASP A 146 -2.75 -4.35 -2.91
CA ASP A 146 -3.87 -3.43 -3.14
C ASP A 146 -5.24 -4.09 -2.91
N LYS A 147 -5.24 -5.36 -2.40
CA LYS A 147 -6.43 -6.18 -2.12
C LYS A 147 -7.29 -6.51 -3.35
N ASN A 148 -6.70 -6.47 -4.54
CA ASN A 148 -7.31 -6.85 -5.81
C ASN A 148 -7.02 -8.30 -6.20
N TYR A 149 -6.16 -9.00 -5.45
CA TYR A 149 -5.83 -10.40 -5.60
C TYR A 149 -5.73 -11.07 -4.23
N SER A 150 -6.01 -12.37 -4.17
CA SER A 150 -6.01 -13.13 -2.92
C SER A 150 -4.59 -13.41 -2.41
N GLU A 151 -4.37 -13.29 -1.10
CA GLU A 151 -3.11 -13.75 -0.50
C GLU A 151 -2.93 -15.27 -0.64
N ASP A 152 -3.99 -16.06 -0.53
CA ASP A 152 -3.96 -17.51 -0.65
C ASP A 152 -3.47 -17.95 -2.04
N ASP A 153 -3.92 -17.28 -3.10
CA ASP A 153 -3.50 -17.54 -4.47
C ASP A 153 -2.03 -17.15 -4.68
N LEU A 154 -1.60 -15.98 -4.19
CA LEU A 154 -0.20 -15.55 -4.23
C LEU A 154 0.70 -16.58 -3.55
N PHE A 155 0.37 -17.02 -2.33
CA PHE A 155 1.20 -17.98 -1.60
C PHE A 155 1.13 -19.39 -2.19
N SER A 156 0.05 -19.72 -2.90
CA SER A 156 -0.02 -20.94 -3.70
C SER A 156 0.96 -20.91 -4.88
N ILE A 157 1.18 -19.75 -5.50
CA ILE A 157 2.21 -19.55 -6.52
C ILE A 157 3.60 -19.74 -5.90
N TYR A 158 3.86 -19.13 -4.73
CA TYR A 158 5.15 -19.26 -4.05
C TYR A 158 5.53 -20.72 -3.72
N LYS A 159 4.55 -21.59 -3.45
CA LYS A 159 4.79 -23.02 -3.21
C LYS A 159 5.28 -23.76 -4.46
N ARG A 160 5.06 -23.22 -5.66
CA ARG A 160 5.45 -23.86 -6.94
C ARG A 160 6.90 -23.56 -7.34
N PHE A 161 7.56 -22.57 -6.71
CA PHE A 161 8.97 -22.30 -6.98
C PHE A 161 9.84 -23.50 -6.64
N GLN A 162 10.84 -23.74 -7.49
CA GLN A 162 11.78 -24.84 -7.29
C GLN A 162 13.09 -24.29 -6.70
N PHE A 163 13.36 -24.65 -5.46
CA PHE A 163 14.64 -24.37 -4.79
C PHE A 163 15.34 -25.66 -4.46
N ASN A 164 16.68 -25.66 -4.55
CA ASN A 164 17.44 -26.80 -4.10
C ASN A 164 17.50 -26.89 -2.56
N ILE A 165 17.83 -28.07 -2.05
CA ILE A 165 17.86 -28.33 -0.60
C ILE A 165 18.83 -27.39 0.11
N SER A 166 19.99 -27.08 -0.49
CA SER A 166 20.97 -26.16 0.11
C SER A 166 20.40 -24.74 0.25
N GLN A 167 19.67 -24.25 -0.73
CA GLN A 167 18.99 -22.94 -0.67
C GLN A 167 17.94 -22.92 0.44
N LEU A 168 17.13 -23.97 0.55
CA LEU A 168 16.09 -24.06 1.59
C LEU A 168 16.69 -24.15 3.00
N LEU A 169 17.75 -24.96 3.19
CA LEU A 169 18.41 -25.07 4.50
C LEU A 169 19.11 -23.79 4.93
N ASN A 170 19.70 -23.06 3.97
CA ASN A 170 20.43 -21.80 4.22
C ASN A 170 19.62 -20.59 3.73
N ALA A 171 18.29 -20.61 3.86
CA ALA A 171 17.41 -19.60 3.27
C ALA A 171 17.73 -18.17 3.75
N GLU A 172 18.18 -18.01 5.00
CA GLU A 172 18.53 -16.69 5.59
C GLU A 172 19.71 -15.99 4.90
N ASP A 173 20.55 -16.74 4.20
CA ASP A 173 21.66 -16.19 3.42
C ASP A 173 21.37 -16.26 1.92
N SER A 174 20.77 -17.35 1.47
CA SER A 174 20.50 -17.60 0.04
C SER A 174 19.56 -16.55 -0.57
N TYR A 175 18.54 -16.05 0.18
CA TYR A 175 17.59 -15.08 -0.35
C TYR A 175 18.24 -13.77 -0.79
N LYS A 176 19.38 -13.40 -0.24
CA LYS A 176 20.09 -12.15 -0.53
C LYS A 176 20.64 -12.07 -1.96
N ALA A 177 20.86 -13.23 -2.58
CA ALA A 177 21.38 -13.36 -3.94
C ALA A 177 20.29 -13.57 -5.00
N LEU A 178 19.03 -13.64 -4.61
CA LEU A 178 17.88 -13.88 -5.48
C LEU A 178 17.15 -12.57 -5.83
N SER A 179 16.32 -12.63 -6.88
CA SER A 179 15.37 -11.55 -7.16
C SER A 179 14.39 -11.35 -5.99
N SER A 180 13.77 -10.19 -5.88
CA SER A 180 12.83 -9.90 -4.79
C SER A 180 11.69 -10.92 -4.68
N VAL A 181 11.13 -11.35 -5.82
CA VAL A 181 10.07 -12.36 -5.89
C VAL A 181 10.56 -13.73 -5.41
N GLU A 182 11.69 -14.20 -5.96
CA GLU A 182 12.29 -15.47 -5.57
C GLU A 182 12.71 -15.48 -4.10
N ALA A 183 13.27 -14.38 -3.59
CA ALA A 183 13.64 -14.23 -2.19
C ALA A 183 12.43 -14.42 -1.25
N ARG A 184 11.29 -13.81 -1.59
CA ARG A 184 10.04 -14.00 -0.82
C ARG A 184 9.53 -15.43 -0.90
N ALA A 185 9.53 -16.02 -2.09
CA ALA A 185 9.11 -17.41 -2.28
C ALA A 185 10.00 -18.40 -1.51
N LEU A 186 11.33 -18.21 -1.52
CA LEU A 186 12.28 -19.04 -0.76
C LEU A 186 12.01 -18.95 0.75
N ILE A 187 11.92 -17.75 1.29
CA ILE A 187 11.68 -17.56 2.73
C ILE A 187 10.30 -18.13 3.12
N TYR A 188 9.27 -17.94 2.29
CA TYR A 188 7.96 -18.52 2.54
C TYR A 188 7.98 -20.05 2.60
N GLN A 189 8.62 -20.71 1.62
CA GLN A 189 8.76 -22.17 1.64
C GLN A 189 9.55 -22.65 2.86
N ARG A 190 10.60 -21.92 3.25
CA ARG A 190 11.36 -22.27 4.46
C ARG A 190 10.52 -22.15 5.74
N ILE A 191 9.62 -21.15 5.85
CA ILE A 191 8.69 -21.00 6.97
C ILE A 191 7.78 -22.23 7.09
N LEU A 192 7.29 -22.76 5.97
CA LEU A 192 6.43 -23.95 5.97
C LEU A 192 7.13 -25.20 6.49
N LEU A 193 8.45 -25.29 6.31
CA LEU A 193 9.28 -26.43 6.75
C LEU A 193 9.83 -26.25 8.17
N GLU A 194 9.72 -25.03 8.76
CA GLU A 194 10.33 -24.76 10.06
C GLU A 194 9.42 -25.17 11.21
N SER A 195 9.94 -25.95 12.13
CA SER A 195 9.25 -26.40 13.34
C SER A 195 9.62 -25.60 14.59
N ASP A 196 10.85 -25.06 14.65
CA ASP A 196 11.30 -24.27 15.78
C ASP A 196 10.64 -22.89 15.78
N THR A 197 9.95 -22.55 16.87
CA THR A 197 9.19 -21.31 17.02
C THR A 197 10.05 -20.05 16.87
N ASN A 198 11.27 -20.06 17.43
CA ASN A 198 12.17 -18.91 17.36
C ASN A 198 12.64 -18.65 15.92
N SER A 199 13.07 -19.70 15.22
CA SER A 199 13.49 -19.66 13.81
C SER A 199 12.34 -19.27 12.91
N LYS A 200 11.13 -19.81 13.14
CA LYS A 200 9.92 -19.47 12.40
C LYS A 200 9.57 -17.99 12.53
N LEU A 201 9.58 -17.43 13.74
CA LEU A 201 9.32 -16.01 13.97
C LEU A 201 10.37 -15.11 13.31
N LYS A 202 11.63 -15.53 13.29
CA LYS A 202 12.70 -14.83 12.58
C LYS A 202 12.44 -14.78 11.08
N LEU A 203 12.08 -15.90 10.46
CA LEU A 203 11.76 -16.00 9.05
C LEU A 203 10.51 -15.18 8.69
N LEU A 204 9.45 -15.23 9.52
CA LEU A 204 8.23 -14.41 9.33
C LEU A 204 8.56 -12.91 9.34
N LYS A 205 9.44 -12.48 10.24
CA LYS A 205 9.91 -11.09 10.29
C LYS A 205 10.73 -10.71 9.05
N ILE A 206 11.59 -11.62 8.56
CA ILE A 206 12.35 -11.40 7.31
C ILE A 206 11.37 -11.25 6.14
N LEU A 207 10.41 -12.16 5.97
CA LEU A 207 9.43 -12.12 4.88
C LEU A 207 8.62 -10.81 4.90
N LYS A 208 8.12 -10.41 6.07
CA LYS A 208 7.41 -9.14 6.23
C LYS A 208 8.28 -7.95 5.82
N ASN A 209 9.54 -7.92 6.21
CA ASN A 209 10.46 -6.84 5.85
C ASN A 209 10.75 -6.80 4.34
N LEU A 210 10.81 -7.95 3.67
CA LEU A 210 10.96 -8.01 2.20
C LEU A 210 9.76 -7.39 1.48
N PHE A 211 8.53 -7.65 1.93
CA PHE A 211 7.34 -7.01 1.39
C PHE A 211 7.33 -5.50 1.66
N ILE A 212 7.69 -5.06 2.87
CA ILE A 212 7.75 -3.63 3.22
C ILE A 212 8.82 -2.90 2.38
N LYS A 213 10.00 -3.51 2.17
CA LYS A 213 11.08 -2.93 1.37
C LYS A 213 10.64 -2.61 -0.06
N ASP A 214 9.80 -3.45 -0.64
CA ASP A 214 9.29 -3.28 -2.00
C ASP A 214 7.96 -2.50 -2.05
N ASN A 215 7.53 -1.89 -0.93
CA ASN A 215 6.28 -1.15 -0.77
C ASN A 215 5.01 -1.99 -0.93
N TYR A 216 5.04 -3.25 -0.49
CA TYR A 216 3.89 -4.17 -0.47
C TYR A 216 3.51 -4.59 0.96
N PRO A 217 3.32 -3.66 1.92
CA PRO A 217 3.12 -4.01 3.33
C PRO A 217 1.89 -4.87 3.61
N ASN A 218 0.85 -4.78 2.75
CA ASN A 218 -0.43 -5.45 2.97
C ASN A 218 -0.54 -6.81 2.24
N ALA A 219 0.47 -7.20 1.44
CA ALA A 219 0.44 -8.45 0.68
C ALA A 219 0.71 -9.71 1.53
N PHE A 220 1.06 -9.53 2.81
CA PHE A 220 1.38 -10.59 3.75
C PHE A 220 0.73 -10.35 5.13
N ASP A 221 -0.49 -9.85 5.17
CA ASP A 221 -1.14 -9.54 6.44
C ASP A 221 -2.00 -10.69 6.96
N ILE A 222 -2.78 -11.33 6.09
CA ILE A 222 -3.70 -12.42 6.46
C ILE A 222 -2.88 -13.67 6.74
N GLU A 223 -1.98 -14.04 5.83
CA GLU A 223 -1.16 -15.23 5.97
C GLU A 223 -0.20 -15.12 7.16
N LEU A 224 0.38 -13.94 7.42
CA LEU A 224 1.16 -13.70 8.64
C LEU A 224 0.32 -13.95 9.91
N LYS A 225 -0.91 -13.47 9.96
CA LYS A 225 -1.81 -13.70 11.10
C LYS A 225 -2.14 -15.18 11.25
N ASN A 226 -2.33 -15.90 10.13
CA ASN A 226 -2.57 -17.33 10.16
C ASN A 226 -1.39 -18.07 10.79
N PHE A 227 -0.15 -17.75 10.40
CA PHE A 227 1.05 -18.33 11.02
C PHE A 227 1.14 -18.01 12.51
N LEU A 228 0.94 -16.74 12.89
CA LEU A 228 1.06 -16.32 14.28
C LEU A 228 -0.02 -16.93 15.19
N ARG A 229 -1.24 -17.14 14.70
CA ARG A 229 -2.31 -17.80 15.47
C ARG A 229 -2.01 -19.27 15.77
N ASN A 230 -1.19 -19.92 14.98
CA ASN A 230 -0.78 -21.29 15.15
C ASN A 230 0.43 -21.45 16.09
N ILE A 231 0.98 -20.37 16.61
CA ILE A 231 2.09 -20.37 17.59
C ILE A 231 1.51 -20.22 18.99
N ASP A 232 1.92 -21.11 19.90
CA ASP A 232 1.55 -20.97 21.32
C ASP A 232 2.18 -19.70 21.90
N PRO A 233 1.39 -18.77 22.45
CA PRO A 233 1.91 -17.56 23.07
C PRO A 233 2.97 -17.81 24.16
N ALA A 234 2.93 -18.96 24.83
CA ALA A 234 3.90 -19.36 25.85
C ALA A 234 5.29 -19.68 25.27
N GLU A 235 5.34 -20.07 24.01
CA GLU A 235 6.59 -20.39 23.29
C GLU A 235 7.23 -19.19 22.62
N VAL A 236 6.57 -18.01 22.64
CA VAL A 236 7.09 -16.82 21.98
C VAL A 236 8.27 -16.24 22.75
N PRO A 237 9.49 -16.21 22.18
CA PRO A 237 10.66 -15.62 22.84
C PRO A 237 10.45 -14.12 23.08
N SER A 238 11.03 -13.60 24.17
CA SER A 238 10.87 -12.21 24.60
C SER A 238 11.27 -11.18 23.55
N ASN A 239 12.27 -11.47 22.72
CA ASN A 239 12.74 -10.63 21.63
C ASN A 239 11.76 -10.55 20.43
N PHE A 240 10.77 -11.44 20.35
CA PHE A 240 9.73 -11.45 19.34
C PHE A 240 8.35 -11.05 19.85
N THR A 241 8.17 -10.86 21.16
CA THR A 241 6.88 -10.54 21.77
C THR A 241 6.21 -9.33 21.11
N THR A 242 6.94 -8.26 20.91
CA THR A 242 6.42 -7.03 20.24
C THR A 242 6.00 -7.31 18.80
N PHE A 243 6.80 -8.05 18.03
CA PHE A 243 6.48 -8.43 16.66
C PHE A 243 5.22 -9.30 16.63
N TYR A 244 5.14 -10.31 17.50
CA TYR A 244 4.02 -11.23 17.63
C TYR A 244 2.72 -10.48 17.93
N LEU A 245 2.69 -9.67 18.98
CA LEU A 245 1.50 -8.95 19.42
C LEU A 245 1.03 -7.91 18.37
N ASN A 246 1.94 -7.11 17.84
CA ASN A 246 1.59 -6.07 16.86
C ASN A 246 1.01 -6.60 15.54
N ASN A 247 1.27 -7.87 15.22
CA ASN A 247 0.77 -8.47 13.98
C ASN A 247 -0.41 -9.43 14.20
N LEU A 248 -0.66 -9.90 15.41
CA LEU A 248 -1.87 -10.65 15.75
C LEU A 248 -3.09 -9.73 15.87
N GLU A 249 -2.90 -8.56 16.48
CA GLU A 249 -3.99 -7.64 16.77
C GLU A 249 -4.32 -6.79 15.54
N ASN A 250 -5.58 -6.81 15.12
CA ASN A 250 -6.11 -5.78 14.23
C ASN A 250 -6.07 -4.46 14.98
N LYS A 251 -5.35 -3.46 14.49
CA LYS A 251 -5.38 -2.10 15.03
C LYS A 251 -6.81 -1.53 15.19
N ASP A 252 -7.75 -2.07 14.41
CA ASP A 252 -9.16 -1.67 14.46
C ASP A 252 -9.97 -2.34 15.57
N GLN A 253 -9.49 -3.43 16.19
CA GLN A 253 -10.17 -4.10 17.30
C GLN A 253 -9.65 -3.71 18.69
N MET A 254 -8.52 -2.99 18.78
CA MET A 254 -8.03 -2.48 20.07
C MET A 254 -8.99 -1.46 20.74
N THR A 255 -10.01 -1.01 20.04
CA THR A 255 -10.97 -0.02 20.57
C THR A 255 -12.25 -0.60 21.16
N LYS A 256 -12.52 -1.90 21.01
CA LYS A 256 -13.77 -2.51 21.54
C LYS A 256 -13.49 -3.80 22.33
N ASN A 257 -13.60 -3.73 23.63
CA ASN A 257 -13.77 -4.87 24.55
C ASN A 257 -12.53 -5.66 25.01
N ILE A 258 -11.51 -5.03 25.53
CA ILE A 258 -10.61 -5.72 26.46
C ILE A 258 -11.12 -5.49 27.89
N LYS A 259 -11.77 -6.52 28.49
CA LYS A 259 -11.89 -6.60 29.96
C LYS A 259 -10.52 -6.96 30.50
N PHE A 260 -9.72 -5.98 30.84
CA PHE A 260 -8.41 -6.21 31.44
C PHE A 260 -8.57 -6.84 32.83
N ASN A 261 -7.88 -7.96 33.07
CA ASN A 261 -7.58 -8.45 34.39
C ASN A 261 -6.67 -7.42 35.12
N LYS A 262 -6.79 -7.27 36.45
CA LYS A 262 -6.04 -6.23 37.19
C LYS A 262 -4.52 -6.32 37.01
N ASP A 263 -3.98 -7.49 36.78
CA ASP A 263 -2.53 -7.72 36.61
C ASP A 263 -2.03 -7.28 35.22
N ILE A 264 -2.80 -7.54 34.16
CA ILE A 264 -2.54 -7.03 32.79
C ILE A 264 -2.65 -5.50 32.77
N LEU A 265 -3.55 -4.92 33.56
CA LEU A 265 -3.71 -3.48 33.69
C LEU A 265 -2.44 -2.80 34.23
N HIS A 266 -1.71 -3.48 35.12
CA HIS A 266 -0.48 -2.94 35.70
C HIS A 266 0.68 -2.95 34.71
N GLN A 267 0.82 -4.00 33.90
CA GLN A 267 1.81 -4.11 32.85
C GLN A 267 1.50 -3.17 31.67
N SER A 268 0.24 -3.07 31.26
CA SER A 268 -0.15 -2.16 30.17
C SER A 268 -0.03 -0.68 30.56
N LYS A 269 -0.16 -0.32 31.84
CA LYS A 269 0.10 1.04 32.35
C LYS A 269 1.53 1.48 32.09
N LEU A 270 2.51 0.59 32.30
CA LEU A 270 3.93 0.87 32.04
C LEU A 270 4.21 0.97 30.54
N VAL A 271 3.69 0.04 29.73
CA VAL A 271 3.92 0.02 28.28
C VAL A 271 3.31 1.24 27.60
N ASN A 272 2.05 1.59 27.92
CA ASN A 272 1.40 2.77 27.35
C ASN A 272 2.05 4.07 27.82
N TYR A 273 2.53 4.13 29.06
CA TYR A 273 3.29 5.26 29.59
C TYR A 273 4.59 5.49 28.80
N PHE A 274 5.30 4.42 28.45
CA PHE A 274 6.54 4.51 27.65
C PHE A 274 6.28 4.81 26.17
N ASN A 275 5.14 4.41 25.63
CA ASN A 275 4.76 4.64 24.22
C ASN A 275 4.04 5.98 24.00
N GLY A 276 3.72 6.73 25.05
CA GLY A 276 3.06 8.05 24.97
C GLY A 276 1.61 8.02 24.45
N ASP A 277 1.01 6.85 24.30
CA ASP A 277 -0.36 6.70 23.78
C ASP A 277 -1.37 6.51 24.91
N PHE A 278 -1.86 7.64 25.42
CA PHE A 278 -2.83 7.67 26.53
C PHE A 278 -4.28 7.84 26.08
N SER A 279 -4.54 7.86 24.77
CA SER A 279 -5.74 8.52 24.23
C SER A 279 -7.04 7.73 24.24
N LYS A 280 -7.13 6.44 24.61
CA LYS A 280 -8.40 5.68 24.45
C LYS A 280 -8.68 4.56 25.46
N SER A 281 -8.06 4.52 26.63
CA SER A 281 -8.27 3.45 27.60
C SER A 281 -8.76 3.95 28.95
N LYS A 282 -9.31 3.05 29.76
CA LYS A 282 -9.65 3.30 31.16
C LYS A 282 -8.48 3.87 31.97
N ILE A 283 -7.24 3.62 31.53
CA ILE A 283 -5.98 4.14 32.06
C ILE A 283 -5.89 5.66 31.92
N GLU A 284 -6.32 6.23 30.81
CA GLU A 284 -6.35 7.69 30.62
C GLU A 284 -7.28 8.35 31.64
N LYS A 285 -8.44 7.75 31.86
CA LYS A 285 -9.41 8.25 32.85
C LYS A 285 -8.85 8.19 34.26
N ASP A 286 -8.16 7.11 34.61
CA ASP A 286 -7.53 6.93 35.92
C ASP A 286 -6.31 7.82 36.10
N LEU A 287 -5.49 8.02 35.04
CA LEU A 287 -4.35 8.93 35.04
C LEU A 287 -4.81 10.39 35.15
N ASN A 288 -5.82 10.78 34.38
CA ASN A 288 -6.39 12.13 34.45
C ASN A 288 -7.01 12.42 35.82
N ASN A 289 -7.66 11.42 36.43
CA ASN A 289 -8.18 11.52 37.79
C ASN A 289 -7.04 11.64 38.82
N PHE A 290 -5.97 10.88 38.65
CA PHE A 290 -4.76 10.98 39.46
C PHE A 290 -4.09 12.35 39.32
N LEU A 291 -3.89 12.83 38.10
CA LEU A 291 -3.31 14.14 37.82
C LEU A 291 -4.16 15.30 38.38
N LYS A 292 -5.48 15.20 38.30
CA LYS A 292 -6.40 16.15 38.93
C LYS A 292 -6.25 16.18 40.47
N LYS A 293 -6.11 14.99 41.10
CA LYS A 293 -5.87 14.87 42.54
C LYS A 293 -4.51 15.46 42.95
N VAL A 294 -3.48 15.18 42.16
CA VAL A 294 -2.12 15.74 42.37
C VAL A 294 -2.11 17.23 42.23
N LYS A 295 -2.72 17.81 41.19
CA LYS A 295 -2.85 19.26 40.98
C LYS A 295 -3.61 19.95 42.15
N LYS A 296 -4.68 19.27 42.63
CA LYS A 296 -5.50 19.79 43.72
C LYS A 296 -4.76 19.82 45.07
N ASN A 297 -3.91 18.83 45.32
CA ASN A 297 -3.23 18.69 46.62
C ASN A 297 -1.88 19.39 46.71
N LYS A 298 -1.36 19.97 45.62
CA LYS A 298 -0.04 20.67 45.53
C LYS A 298 1.15 19.93 46.18
N LYS A 299 1.03 18.60 46.42
CA LYS A 299 2.01 17.80 47.16
C LYS A 299 3.03 17.06 46.28
N TYR A 300 2.85 17.06 44.95
CA TYR A 300 3.68 16.30 44.03
C TYR A 300 4.25 17.19 42.96
N ILE A 301 5.55 17.10 42.73
CA ILE A 301 6.24 17.73 41.59
C ILE A 301 6.13 16.76 40.40
N ILE A 302 5.35 17.11 39.41
CA ILE A 302 5.24 16.36 38.17
C ILE A 302 6.09 17.07 37.12
N SER A 303 7.01 16.34 36.50
CA SER A 303 7.80 16.90 35.39
C SER A 303 6.89 17.32 34.24
N LYS A 304 7.26 18.37 33.49
CA LYS A 304 6.49 18.82 32.31
C LYS A 304 6.23 17.75 31.28
N LYS A 305 7.07 16.71 31.21
CA LYS A 305 6.88 15.54 30.33
C LYS A 305 5.71 14.64 30.70
N ILE A 306 5.24 14.69 31.94
CA ILE A 306 4.09 13.89 32.42
C ILE A 306 2.79 14.70 32.35
N SER A 307 2.89 16.01 32.24
CA SER A 307 1.73 16.92 32.24
C SER A 307 1.32 17.41 30.84
N SER A 308 2.07 17.07 29.79
CA SER A 308 1.75 17.29 28.37
C SER A 308 1.27 16.01 27.73
#